data_fbd58c6bba12e70e28951b8a76a08638
#
_entry.id   fbd58c6bba12e70e28951b8a76a08638
#
_cell.length_a   1.000
_cell.length_b   1.000
_cell.length_c   1.000
_cell.angle_alpha   90.00
_cell.angle_beta   90.00
_cell.angle_gamma   90.00
#
_symmetry.space_group_name_H-M   'P 1'
#
loop_
_entity.id
_entity.type
_entity.pdbx_description
1 polymer ?
#
loop_
_entity_poly.entity_id
_entity_poly.type
_entity_poly.pdbx_seq_one_letter_code
_entity_poly.pdbx_strand_id
1 'polypeptide(L)'
;MTRLTTCCFAVIALHVVDDSFLQPQPGASAGDHLVSGLVPLVLLTLAAVGCRRGRDARGAAAALTAGVFGVVAGGEAAYYTLNGRPSGDDYTGLAALAAGITLIALAGVKLWRTRRMDGSRSRRYLLRALIAVAGAAIVFAVALPLGVAYIGTHVGRLPADDIDFGPTAEAVTLTTSDGVELAASYIPSRNRAAVIAFPGRSGPQAQARMLVRHGYGVLLFDQRGDGQSEGDPNALGWDGEKDVMAAIAYLKRRADVGPRRIGGIGLSVGGEILLQTAAHTRDLRAVVSEGAGSRSVGEEVERSGADKWLGDAEIAAVLSAGMTVFSNRLPPPHLNDLVPKIAPRSIFLIYTTHGVDTEDLNPEYFRAAHEPKTIWKIPEASHTGGIEARPREYERRVVGFFDHALLGRPTRTDAA
;
A
#
# COMPACT_ATOMS: atom_id res chain seq x y z
N MET A 1 -23.62 23.58 -20.84
CA MET A 1 -22.18 23.28 -20.73
C MET A 1 -21.47 24.10 -21.80
N THR A 2 -20.40 24.80 -21.46
CA THR A 2 -19.61 25.58 -22.44
C THR A 2 -18.68 24.61 -23.21
N ARG A 3 -18.20 25.04 -24.39
CA ARG A 3 -17.18 24.26 -25.15
C ARG A 3 -15.96 23.94 -24.28
N LEU A 4 -15.50 24.92 -23.49
CA LEU A 4 -14.36 24.74 -22.58
C LEU A 4 -14.60 23.63 -21.54
N THR A 5 -15.79 23.63 -20.90
CA THR A 5 -16.15 22.56 -19.94
C THR A 5 -16.14 21.19 -20.61
N THR A 6 -16.63 21.07 -21.86
CA THR A 6 -16.60 19.80 -22.61
C THR A 6 -15.19 19.33 -22.90
N CYS A 7 -14.31 20.26 -23.33
CA CYS A 7 -12.89 19.96 -23.57
C CYS A 7 -12.20 19.46 -22.30
N CYS A 8 -12.44 20.09 -21.14
CA CYS A 8 -11.85 19.64 -19.89
C CYS A 8 -12.25 18.19 -19.52
N PHE A 9 -13.55 17.86 -19.64
CA PHE A 9 -13.99 16.46 -19.41
C PHE A 9 -13.32 15.49 -20.38
N ALA A 10 -13.19 15.86 -21.66
CA ALA A 10 -12.57 15.02 -22.67
C ALA A 10 -11.07 14.80 -22.39
N VAL A 11 -10.35 15.84 -21.95
CA VAL A 11 -8.93 15.76 -21.60
C VAL A 11 -8.71 14.83 -20.40
N ILE A 12 -9.53 14.96 -19.33
CA ILE A 12 -9.44 14.07 -18.17
C ILE A 12 -9.76 12.62 -18.57
N ALA A 13 -10.78 12.40 -19.39
CA ALA A 13 -11.11 11.06 -19.87
C ALA A 13 -10.01 10.48 -20.79
N LEU A 14 -9.36 11.31 -21.60
CA LEU A 14 -8.22 10.88 -22.44
C LEU A 14 -7.06 10.41 -21.57
N HIS A 15 -6.73 11.12 -20.50
CA HIS A 15 -5.67 10.68 -19.59
C HIS A 15 -6.00 9.33 -18.96
N VAL A 16 -7.23 9.10 -18.47
CA VAL A 16 -7.63 7.79 -17.94
C VAL A 16 -7.49 6.68 -18.99
N VAL A 17 -7.81 6.95 -20.26
CA VAL A 17 -7.63 5.97 -21.35
C VAL A 17 -6.15 5.72 -21.63
N ASP A 18 -5.36 6.77 -21.62
CA ASP A 18 -3.92 6.70 -21.89
C ASP A 18 -3.19 5.88 -20.82
N ASP A 19 -3.35 6.26 -19.57
CA ASP A 19 -2.77 5.60 -18.41
C ASP A 19 -3.23 4.13 -18.29
N SER A 20 -4.53 3.87 -18.31
CA SER A 20 -5.05 2.53 -18.02
C SER A 20 -4.97 1.56 -19.19
N PHE A 21 -5.04 2.02 -20.46
CA PHE A 21 -5.21 1.12 -21.60
C PHE A 21 -4.15 1.26 -22.70
N LEU A 22 -3.57 2.44 -22.91
CA LEU A 22 -2.60 2.67 -23.99
C LEU A 22 -1.17 2.55 -23.48
N GLN A 23 -0.90 2.97 -22.26
CA GLN A 23 0.42 2.97 -21.65
C GLN A 23 0.40 2.38 -20.24
N PRO A 24 -0.12 1.14 -20.07
CA PRO A 24 -0.10 0.48 -18.77
C PRO A 24 1.33 0.32 -18.26
N GLN A 25 1.49 0.19 -16.95
CA GLN A 25 2.79 0.00 -16.32
C GLN A 25 3.50 -1.25 -16.88
N PRO A 26 4.85 -1.26 -16.98
CA PRO A 26 5.59 -2.45 -17.40
C PRO A 26 5.18 -3.68 -16.60
N GLY A 27 4.95 -4.81 -17.29
CA GLY A 27 4.47 -6.05 -16.67
C GLY A 27 2.97 -6.10 -16.37
N ALA A 28 2.22 -5.01 -16.66
CA ALA A 28 0.76 -4.99 -16.62
C ALA A 28 0.17 -4.91 -18.05
N SER A 29 -1.09 -5.26 -18.19
CA SER A 29 -1.82 -5.22 -19.45
C SER A 29 -3.08 -4.37 -19.33
N ALA A 30 -3.63 -3.92 -20.46
CA ALA A 30 -4.93 -3.24 -20.49
C ALA A 30 -6.06 -4.07 -19.84
N GLY A 31 -5.93 -5.41 -19.81
CA GLY A 31 -6.88 -6.31 -19.13
C GLY A 31 -6.86 -6.17 -17.63
N ASP A 32 -5.71 -5.86 -17.04
CA ASP A 32 -5.55 -5.67 -15.59
C ASP A 32 -6.22 -4.37 -15.11
N HIS A 33 -6.43 -3.42 -16.03
CA HIS A 33 -7.02 -2.10 -15.76
C HIS A 33 -8.50 -1.96 -16.14
N LEU A 34 -9.21 -3.07 -16.43
CA LEU A 34 -10.62 -2.96 -16.86
C LEU A 34 -11.50 -2.24 -15.84
N VAL A 35 -11.37 -2.53 -14.56
CA VAL A 35 -12.17 -1.86 -13.51
C VAL A 35 -11.62 -0.47 -13.23
N SER A 36 -10.31 -0.34 -13.02
CA SER A 36 -9.65 0.93 -12.69
C SER A 36 -9.81 1.99 -13.79
N GLY A 37 -9.84 1.59 -15.07
CA GLY A 37 -10.07 2.49 -16.19
C GLY A 37 -11.56 2.75 -16.49
N LEU A 38 -12.39 1.70 -16.55
CA LEU A 38 -13.79 1.87 -16.96
C LEU A 38 -14.65 2.60 -15.90
N VAL A 39 -14.44 2.34 -14.62
CA VAL A 39 -15.24 2.99 -13.54
C VAL A 39 -15.04 4.51 -13.56
N PRO A 40 -13.82 5.07 -13.54
CA PRO A 40 -13.63 6.51 -13.69
C PRO A 40 -14.24 7.09 -14.98
N LEU A 41 -14.13 6.40 -16.12
CA LEU A 41 -14.72 6.86 -17.39
C LEU A 41 -16.25 6.93 -17.33
N VAL A 42 -16.90 5.94 -16.71
CA VAL A 42 -18.35 5.95 -16.49
C VAL A 42 -18.73 7.11 -15.58
N LEU A 43 -18.02 7.29 -14.46
CA LEU A 43 -18.28 8.38 -13.52
C LEU A 43 -18.08 9.77 -14.15
N LEU A 44 -17.01 9.95 -14.94
CA LEU A 44 -16.78 11.18 -15.71
C LEU A 44 -17.90 11.44 -16.73
N THR A 45 -18.38 10.39 -17.41
CA THR A 45 -19.49 10.48 -18.34
C THR A 45 -20.78 10.92 -17.63
N LEU A 46 -21.09 10.29 -16.48
CA LEU A 46 -22.24 10.66 -15.65
C LEU A 46 -22.11 12.09 -15.13
N ALA A 47 -20.94 12.50 -14.70
CA ALA A 47 -20.67 13.88 -14.29
C ALA A 47 -20.85 14.87 -15.44
N ALA A 48 -20.39 14.57 -16.65
CA ALA A 48 -20.58 15.39 -17.83
C ALA A 48 -22.06 15.52 -18.21
N VAL A 49 -22.83 14.43 -18.16
CA VAL A 49 -24.28 14.43 -18.35
C VAL A 49 -24.96 15.25 -17.25
N GLY A 50 -24.59 15.07 -16.00
CA GLY A 50 -25.07 15.85 -14.86
C GLY A 50 -24.76 17.35 -15.01
N CYS A 51 -23.56 17.68 -15.49
CA CYS A 51 -23.18 19.06 -15.78
C CYS A 51 -24.01 19.69 -16.93
N ARG A 52 -24.39 18.89 -17.94
CA ARG A 52 -25.26 19.36 -19.08
C ARG A 52 -26.70 19.54 -18.68
N ARG A 53 -27.27 18.58 -17.94
CA ARG A 53 -28.70 18.55 -17.56
C ARG A 53 -28.95 19.29 -16.26
N GLY A 54 -27.99 19.39 -15.38
CA GLY A 54 -28.12 20.04 -14.07
C GLY A 54 -28.20 21.55 -14.20
N ARG A 55 -29.33 22.12 -13.75
CA ARG A 55 -29.48 23.57 -13.60
C ARG A 55 -28.74 24.00 -12.33
N ASP A 56 -27.91 25.04 -12.44
CA ASP A 56 -27.25 25.74 -11.34
C ASP A 56 -26.31 24.89 -10.48
N ALA A 57 -26.63 24.70 -9.21
CA ALA A 57 -25.73 24.08 -8.22
C ALA A 57 -25.36 22.62 -8.51
N ARG A 58 -26.31 21.81 -9.03
CA ARG A 58 -26.03 20.38 -9.35
C ARG A 58 -25.02 20.23 -10.49
N GLY A 59 -25.17 21.05 -11.55
CA GLY A 59 -24.19 21.01 -12.63
C GLY A 59 -22.84 21.57 -12.24
N ALA A 60 -22.78 22.50 -11.27
CA ALA A 60 -21.51 22.96 -10.71
C ALA A 60 -20.86 21.90 -9.81
N ALA A 61 -21.64 21.19 -8.99
CA ALA A 61 -21.13 20.08 -8.18
C ALA A 61 -20.51 18.97 -9.06
N ALA A 62 -21.20 18.56 -10.14
CA ALA A 62 -20.66 17.56 -11.07
C ALA A 62 -19.34 18.01 -11.73
N ALA A 63 -19.25 19.30 -12.12
CA ALA A 63 -18.00 19.85 -12.66
C ALA A 63 -16.89 19.92 -11.60
N LEU A 64 -17.24 20.25 -10.36
CA LEU A 64 -16.30 20.28 -9.24
C LEU A 64 -15.72 18.89 -8.95
N THR A 65 -16.57 17.88 -8.86
CA THR A 65 -16.16 16.49 -8.62
C THR A 65 -15.21 15.99 -9.71
N ALA A 66 -15.58 16.19 -10.99
CA ALA A 66 -14.70 15.82 -12.10
C ALA A 66 -13.39 16.62 -12.12
N GLY A 67 -13.45 17.89 -11.70
CA GLY A 67 -12.28 18.75 -11.59
C GLY A 67 -11.31 18.26 -10.50
N VAL A 68 -11.84 17.88 -9.33
CA VAL A 68 -11.05 17.29 -8.23
C VAL A 68 -10.40 15.98 -8.69
N PHE A 69 -11.16 15.11 -9.35
CA PHE A 69 -10.60 13.87 -9.91
C PHE A 69 -9.49 14.17 -10.91
N GLY A 70 -9.65 15.11 -11.85
CA GLY A 70 -8.59 15.48 -12.79
C GLY A 70 -7.35 16.08 -12.14
N VAL A 71 -7.50 16.75 -10.98
CA VAL A 71 -6.35 17.23 -10.19
C VAL A 71 -5.64 16.08 -9.49
N VAL A 72 -6.38 15.12 -8.93
CA VAL A 72 -5.78 13.95 -8.27
C VAL A 72 -5.07 13.07 -9.29
N ALA A 73 -5.73 12.70 -10.39
CA ALA A 73 -5.17 11.87 -11.45
C ALA A 73 -3.96 12.53 -12.14
N GLY A 74 -4.03 13.82 -12.44
CA GLY A 74 -2.91 14.54 -13.04
C GLY A 74 -1.83 14.96 -12.03
N GLY A 75 -2.07 14.82 -10.73
CA GLY A 75 -1.11 15.15 -9.67
C GLY A 75 0.10 14.22 -9.65
N GLU A 76 -0.09 12.97 -10.02
CA GLU A 76 0.98 11.98 -10.23
C GLU A 76 1.96 12.46 -11.30
N ALA A 77 1.47 12.82 -12.48
CA ALA A 77 2.30 13.34 -13.57
C ALA A 77 3.08 14.60 -13.16
N ALA A 78 2.49 15.46 -12.33
CA ALA A 78 3.19 16.62 -11.79
C ALA A 78 4.32 16.18 -10.83
N TYR A 79 4.09 15.18 -10.00
CA TYR A 79 5.11 14.63 -9.10
C TYR A 79 6.31 14.08 -9.88
N TYR A 80 6.10 13.28 -10.92
CA TYR A 80 7.19 12.76 -11.76
C TYR A 80 7.92 13.84 -12.51
N THR A 81 7.20 14.80 -13.07
CA THR A 81 7.81 15.95 -13.77
C THR A 81 8.72 16.78 -12.87
N LEU A 82 8.36 16.90 -11.57
CA LEU A 82 9.18 17.63 -10.59
C LEU A 82 10.41 16.84 -10.13
N ASN A 83 10.35 15.51 -10.14
CA ASN A 83 11.43 14.63 -9.69
C ASN A 83 12.24 13.99 -10.84
N GLY A 84 11.86 14.24 -12.09
CA GLY A 84 12.51 13.69 -13.27
C GLY A 84 12.09 14.39 -14.56
N ARG A 85 12.05 13.62 -15.66
CA ARG A 85 11.52 14.10 -16.94
C ARG A 85 10.18 13.41 -17.20
N PRO A 86 9.16 14.14 -17.69
CA PRO A 86 7.90 13.54 -18.05
C PRO A 86 8.08 12.50 -19.15
N SER A 87 7.42 11.37 -19.03
CA SER A 87 7.45 10.27 -19.98
C SER A 87 6.05 9.66 -20.12
N GLY A 88 5.82 8.93 -21.20
CA GLY A 88 4.60 8.16 -21.36
C GLY A 88 3.33 9.00 -21.18
N ASP A 89 2.48 8.57 -20.28
CA ASP A 89 1.19 9.15 -19.92
C ASP A 89 1.29 10.43 -19.07
N ASP A 90 2.46 10.79 -18.54
CA ASP A 90 2.68 12.06 -17.81
C ASP A 90 2.21 13.28 -18.60
N TYR A 91 2.37 13.27 -19.93
CA TYR A 91 1.94 14.40 -20.77
C TYR A 91 0.44 14.60 -20.77
N THR A 92 -0.33 13.52 -20.83
CA THR A 92 -1.80 13.57 -20.73
C THR A 92 -2.24 13.87 -19.30
N GLY A 93 -1.49 13.41 -18.30
CA GLY A 93 -1.69 13.70 -16.88
C GLY A 93 -1.54 15.19 -16.55
N LEU A 94 -0.48 15.83 -17.01
CA LEU A 94 -0.31 17.29 -16.86
C LEU A 94 -1.46 18.08 -17.51
N ALA A 95 -1.94 17.62 -18.67
CA ALA A 95 -3.11 18.22 -19.30
C ALA A 95 -4.39 17.99 -18.50
N ALA A 96 -4.57 16.81 -17.88
CA ALA A 96 -5.68 16.50 -17.00
C ALA A 96 -5.67 17.34 -15.72
N LEU A 97 -4.49 17.60 -15.14
CA LEU A 97 -4.32 18.53 -14.02
C LEU A 97 -4.81 19.94 -14.37
N ALA A 98 -4.37 20.48 -15.50
CA ALA A 98 -4.79 21.79 -15.97
C ALA A 98 -6.30 21.87 -16.26
N ALA A 99 -6.87 20.81 -16.86
CA ALA A 99 -8.30 20.69 -17.10
C ALA A 99 -9.09 20.60 -15.81
N GLY A 100 -8.59 19.85 -14.81
CA GLY A 100 -9.18 19.72 -13.47
C GLY A 100 -9.25 21.06 -12.74
N ILE A 101 -8.15 21.80 -12.68
CA ILE A 101 -8.09 23.17 -12.10
C ILE A 101 -9.10 24.08 -12.80
N THR A 102 -9.17 24.01 -14.14
CA THR A 102 -10.12 24.80 -14.93
C THR A 102 -11.56 24.47 -14.58
N LEU A 103 -11.93 23.19 -14.43
CA LEU A 103 -13.29 22.78 -14.04
C LEU A 103 -13.64 23.28 -12.63
N ILE A 104 -12.71 23.19 -11.68
CA ILE A 104 -12.90 23.72 -10.32
C ILE A 104 -13.16 25.23 -10.36
N ALA A 105 -12.37 25.99 -11.10
CA ALA A 105 -12.55 27.42 -11.24
C ALA A 105 -13.91 27.77 -11.87
N LEU A 106 -14.30 27.09 -12.96
CA LEU A 106 -15.60 27.28 -13.62
C LEU A 106 -16.78 26.92 -12.71
N ALA A 107 -16.66 25.83 -11.94
CA ALA A 107 -17.67 25.43 -10.97
C ALA A 107 -17.79 26.48 -9.85
N GLY A 108 -16.68 26.98 -9.33
CA GLY A 108 -16.64 28.04 -8.32
C GLY A 108 -17.33 29.33 -8.81
N VAL A 109 -17.00 29.78 -10.02
CA VAL A 109 -17.64 30.96 -10.64
C VAL A 109 -19.14 30.73 -10.80
N LYS A 110 -19.57 29.55 -11.27
CA LYS A 110 -20.98 29.21 -11.42
C LYS A 110 -21.70 29.24 -10.08
N LEU A 111 -21.14 28.59 -9.04
CA LEU A 111 -21.72 28.59 -7.69
C LEU A 111 -21.78 30.00 -7.10
N TRP A 112 -20.77 30.83 -7.34
CA TRP A 112 -20.77 32.22 -6.91
C TRP A 112 -21.88 33.03 -7.59
N ARG A 113 -22.10 32.85 -8.89
CA ARG A 113 -23.15 33.58 -9.67
C ARG A 113 -24.56 33.12 -9.34
N THR A 114 -24.75 31.83 -9.03
CA THR A 114 -26.05 31.23 -8.73
C THR A 114 -26.42 31.26 -7.24
N ARG A 115 -25.59 31.86 -6.41
CA ARG A 115 -25.83 31.99 -4.97
C ARG A 115 -27.17 32.74 -4.73
N ARG A 116 -28.06 32.12 -3.98
CA ARG A 116 -29.32 32.74 -3.58
C ARG A 116 -29.07 33.90 -2.63
N MET A 117 -29.69 35.04 -2.93
CA MET A 117 -29.63 36.24 -2.10
C MET A 117 -30.93 36.48 -1.31
N ASP A 118 -31.94 35.63 -1.52
CA ASP A 118 -33.28 35.77 -0.93
C ASP A 118 -33.31 35.33 0.53
N GLY A 119 -34.18 35.93 1.33
CA GLY A 119 -34.34 35.62 2.76
C GLY A 119 -33.53 36.48 3.71
N SER A 120 -33.75 36.28 5.04
CA SER A 120 -33.02 37.01 6.07
C SER A 120 -31.52 36.70 6.05
N ARG A 121 -30.69 37.65 6.47
CA ARG A 121 -29.23 37.49 6.55
C ARG A 121 -28.83 36.26 7.40
N SER A 122 -29.47 36.07 8.54
CA SER A 122 -29.22 34.96 9.45
C SER A 122 -29.47 33.59 8.79
N ARG A 123 -30.63 33.42 8.12
CA ARG A 123 -30.96 32.17 7.42
C ARG A 123 -29.97 31.84 6.29
N ARG A 124 -29.52 32.88 5.54
CA ARG A 124 -28.54 32.71 4.48
C ARG A 124 -27.18 32.25 5.02
N TYR A 125 -26.72 32.89 6.10
CA TYR A 125 -25.43 32.49 6.71
C TYR A 125 -25.53 31.10 7.34
N LEU A 126 -26.62 30.76 8.02
CA LEU A 126 -26.85 29.43 8.56
C LEU A 126 -26.81 28.35 7.47
N LEU A 127 -27.56 28.57 6.36
CA LEU A 127 -27.56 27.60 5.25
C LEU A 127 -26.19 27.45 4.61
N ARG A 128 -25.43 28.53 4.45
CA ARG A 128 -24.07 28.48 3.92
C ARG A 128 -23.13 27.74 4.86
N ALA A 129 -23.23 27.97 6.16
CA ALA A 129 -22.46 27.25 7.18
C ALA A 129 -22.80 25.74 7.14
N LEU A 130 -24.07 25.38 7.09
CA LEU A 130 -24.50 23.97 6.97
C LEU A 130 -23.97 23.31 5.69
N ILE A 131 -24.04 23.99 4.54
CA ILE A 131 -23.48 23.48 3.28
C ILE A 131 -21.96 23.34 3.36
N ALA A 132 -21.28 24.30 3.99
CA ALA A 132 -19.82 24.23 4.17
C ALA A 132 -19.41 23.07 5.09
N VAL A 133 -20.12 22.87 6.21
CA VAL A 133 -19.89 21.75 7.13
C VAL A 133 -20.18 20.41 6.44
N ALA A 134 -21.31 20.29 5.74
CA ALA A 134 -21.64 19.07 4.99
C ALA A 134 -20.60 18.80 3.88
N GLY A 135 -20.18 19.84 3.16
CA GLY A 135 -19.12 19.72 2.16
C GLY A 135 -17.79 19.28 2.75
N ALA A 136 -17.39 19.87 3.88
CA ALA A 136 -16.18 19.46 4.60
C ALA A 136 -16.25 18.00 5.07
N ALA A 137 -17.41 17.58 5.60
CA ALA A 137 -17.63 16.18 6.01
C ALA A 137 -17.51 15.21 4.82
N ILE A 138 -18.09 15.55 3.65
CA ILE A 138 -17.97 14.72 2.44
C ILE A 138 -16.52 14.68 1.95
N VAL A 139 -15.79 15.80 1.96
CA VAL A 139 -14.38 15.83 1.58
C VAL A 139 -13.57 14.92 2.50
N PHE A 140 -13.78 15.02 3.80
CA PHE A 140 -13.04 14.23 4.79
C PHE A 140 -13.40 12.73 4.72
N ALA A 141 -14.68 12.39 4.67
CA ALA A 141 -15.13 11.00 4.75
C ALA A 141 -15.08 10.24 3.40
N VAL A 142 -15.06 10.95 2.26
CA VAL A 142 -15.14 10.32 0.94
C VAL A 142 -14.00 10.76 0.02
N ALA A 143 -13.85 12.06 -0.23
CA ALA A 143 -12.91 12.52 -1.25
C ALA A 143 -11.45 12.29 -0.83
N LEU A 144 -11.12 12.52 0.44
CA LEU A 144 -9.77 12.28 0.95
C LEU A 144 -9.39 10.79 0.92
N PRO A 145 -10.19 9.84 1.46
CA PRO A 145 -9.87 8.42 1.35
C PRO A 145 -9.77 7.91 -0.09
N LEU A 146 -10.65 8.37 -0.99
CA LEU A 146 -10.54 8.02 -2.42
C LEU A 146 -9.28 8.60 -3.06
N GLY A 147 -8.88 9.82 -2.69
CA GLY A 147 -7.63 10.42 -3.14
C GLY A 147 -6.40 9.64 -2.65
N VAL A 148 -6.41 9.23 -1.38
CA VAL A 148 -5.36 8.36 -0.81
C VAL A 148 -5.32 7.00 -1.51
N ALA A 149 -6.49 6.40 -1.79
CA ALA A 149 -6.57 5.15 -2.54
C ALA A 149 -6.00 5.30 -3.96
N TYR A 150 -6.34 6.38 -4.65
CA TYR A 150 -5.79 6.65 -5.99
C TYR A 150 -4.28 6.81 -5.94
N ILE A 151 -3.76 7.67 -5.07
CA ILE A 151 -2.32 7.85 -4.88
C ILE A 151 -1.65 6.52 -4.51
N GLY A 152 -2.21 5.75 -3.59
CA GLY A 152 -1.65 4.46 -3.15
C GLY A 152 -1.60 3.37 -4.22
N THR A 153 -2.32 3.55 -5.35
CA THR A 153 -2.33 2.61 -6.48
C THR A 153 -1.65 3.15 -7.75
N HIS A 154 -1.23 4.41 -7.75
CA HIS A 154 -0.65 5.08 -8.92
C HIS A 154 0.69 5.78 -8.60
N VAL A 155 0.97 6.08 -7.32
CA VAL A 155 2.28 6.69 -6.97
C VAL A 155 3.38 5.67 -7.16
N GLY A 156 4.23 6.02 -8.06
CA GLY A 156 5.18 5.13 -8.58
C GLY A 156 6.49 5.04 -7.85
N ARG A 157 7.22 4.29 -8.44
CA ARG A 157 8.54 3.69 -8.30
C ARG A 157 9.55 4.71 -7.80
N LEU A 158 9.74 4.76 -6.50
CA LEU A 158 10.90 5.43 -5.94
C LEU A 158 12.15 4.63 -6.36
N PRO A 159 13.18 5.27 -6.92
CA PRO A 159 14.44 4.60 -7.17
C PRO A 159 14.91 3.97 -5.86
N ALA A 160 15.10 2.65 -5.84
CA ALA A 160 15.80 2.03 -4.73
C ALA A 160 17.23 2.54 -4.74
N ASP A 161 17.69 3.06 -3.62
CA ASP A 161 19.11 3.36 -3.45
C ASP A 161 19.92 2.10 -3.74
N ASP A 162 21.03 2.23 -4.47
CA ASP A 162 21.97 1.15 -4.68
C ASP A 162 22.54 0.73 -3.32
N ILE A 163 22.05 -0.41 -2.83
CA ILE A 163 22.44 -0.89 -1.52
C ILE A 163 23.68 -1.73 -1.69
N ASP A 164 24.80 -1.21 -1.24
CA ASP A 164 26.04 -1.96 -1.17
C ASP A 164 26.01 -2.94 0.02
N PHE A 165 25.74 -4.22 -0.29
CA PHE A 165 25.94 -5.35 0.62
C PHE A 165 27.33 -5.99 0.41
N GLY A 166 28.22 -5.32 -0.31
CA GLY A 166 29.55 -5.79 -0.66
C GLY A 166 29.58 -6.69 -1.90
N PRO A 167 30.76 -7.12 -2.33
CA PRO A 167 30.98 -7.80 -3.61
C PRO A 167 30.33 -9.19 -3.73
N THR A 168 29.76 -9.72 -2.66
CA THR A 168 29.09 -11.02 -2.65
C THR A 168 27.58 -10.93 -2.93
N ALA A 169 27.02 -9.74 -3.02
CA ALA A 169 25.61 -9.55 -3.36
C ALA A 169 25.40 -9.80 -4.86
N GLU A 170 24.41 -10.61 -5.17
CA GLU A 170 24.01 -10.97 -6.52
C GLU A 170 22.75 -10.19 -6.89
N ALA A 171 22.75 -9.41 -7.98
CA ALA A 171 21.54 -8.88 -8.56
C ALA A 171 20.76 -10.02 -9.24
N VAL A 172 19.49 -10.17 -8.91
CA VAL A 172 18.65 -11.26 -9.43
C VAL A 172 17.27 -10.73 -9.83
N THR A 173 16.64 -11.42 -10.77
CA THR A 173 15.24 -11.19 -11.15
C THR A 173 14.39 -12.34 -10.65
N LEU A 174 13.27 -12.03 -10.00
CA LEU A 174 12.28 -13.00 -9.56
C LEU A 174 11.07 -12.88 -10.49
N THR A 175 10.58 -14.01 -11.02
CA THR A 175 9.37 -14.02 -11.83
C THR A 175 8.21 -14.56 -11.01
N THR A 176 7.16 -13.78 -10.88
CA THR A 176 5.95 -14.16 -10.15
C THR A 176 5.07 -15.11 -10.96
N SER A 177 4.07 -15.72 -10.32
CA SER A 177 3.13 -16.64 -10.99
C SER A 177 2.24 -15.97 -12.05
N ASP A 178 2.08 -14.65 -11.97
CA ASP A 178 1.35 -13.83 -12.94
C ASP A 178 2.28 -13.11 -13.94
N GLY A 179 3.57 -13.48 -13.97
CA GLY A 179 4.53 -13.06 -14.98
C GLY A 179 5.25 -11.75 -14.71
N VAL A 180 5.00 -11.10 -13.56
CA VAL A 180 5.67 -9.85 -13.17
C VAL A 180 7.13 -10.12 -12.79
N GLU A 181 8.05 -9.33 -13.31
CA GLU A 181 9.47 -9.40 -12.98
C GLU A 181 9.82 -8.46 -11.84
N LEU A 182 10.41 -9.02 -10.78
CA LEU A 182 10.80 -8.28 -9.58
C LEU A 182 12.32 -8.16 -9.52
N ALA A 183 12.80 -6.94 -9.29
CA ALA A 183 14.21 -6.67 -9.07
C ALA A 183 14.58 -7.05 -7.63
N ALA A 184 15.62 -7.84 -7.49
CA ALA A 184 16.06 -8.37 -6.19
C ALA A 184 17.58 -8.36 -6.03
N SER A 185 18.02 -8.44 -4.78
CA SER A 185 19.42 -8.63 -4.38
C SER A 185 19.52 -9.82 -3.44
N TYR A 186 20.36 -10.77 -3.75
CA TYR A 186 20.60 -11.94 -2.93
C TYR A 186 22.02 -11.94 -2.38
N ILE A 187 22.15 -12.15 -1.08
CA ILE A 187 23.42 -12.38 -0.40
C ILE A 187 23.49 -13.87 -0.04
N PRO A 188 24.51 -14.63 -0.53
CA PRO A 188 24.60 -16.07 -0.34
C PRO A 188 24.70 -16.51 1.13
N SER A 189 24.08 -17.64 1.42
CA SER A 189 24.06 -18.24 2.77
C SER A 189 25.38 -18.94 3.10
N ARG A 190 25.85 -18.77 4.34
CA ARG A 190 26.99 -19.50 4.91
C ARG A 190 26.60 -20.59 5.92
N ASN A 191 25.31 -20.56 6.37
CA ASN A 191 24.77 -21.50 7.36
C ASN A 191 23.65 -22.39 6.80
N ARG A 192 23.41 -22.32 5.48
CA ARG A 192 22.34 -23.04 4.75
C ARG A 192 20.92 -22.63 5.10
N ALA A 193 20.71 -21.50 5.77
CA ALA A 193 19.40 -20.91 5.96
C ALA A 193 19.34 -19.54 5.27
N ALA A 194 18.17 -19.17 4.75
CA ALA A 194 17.95 -17.88 4.12
C ALA A 194 16.71 -17.19 4.69
N VAL A 195 16.75 -15.87 4.70
CA VAL A 195 15.65 -15.02 5.18
C VAL A 195 15.28 -14.03 4.08
N ILE A 196 13.99 -13.98 3.76
CA ILE A 196 13.41 -12.94 2.92
C ILE A 196 13.24 -11.70 3.79
N ALA A 197 13.87 -10.59 3.42
CA ALA A 197 13.74 -9.31 4.11
C ALA A 197 12.86 -8.37 3.28
N PHE A 198 11.70 -8.00 3.81
CA PHE A 198 10.61 -7.38 3.06
C PHE A 198 9.91 -6.25 3.87
N PRO A 199 9.38 -5.17 3.29
CA PRO A 199 9.28 -4.87 1.86
C PRO A 199 10.47 -4.05 1.34
N GLY A 200 10.70 -4.19 0.04
CA GLY A 200 11.65 -3.38 -0.70
C GLY A 200 13.12 -3.62 -0.36
N ARG A 201 14.00 -3.30 -1.31
CA ARG A 201 15.44 -3.37 -1.09
C ARG A 201 15.96 -2.32 -0.12
N SER A 202 15.27 -1.19 -0.01
CA SER A 202 15.62 -0.08 0.87
C SER A 202 15.08 -0.19 2.30
N GLY A 203 14.01 -0.95 2.55
CA GLY A 203 13.32 -1.03 3.83
C GLY A 203 14.15 -1.71 4.95
N PRO A 204 14.26 -3.05 4.98
CA PRO A 204 14.84 -3.79 6.10
C PRO A 204 16.36 -3.97 6.01
N GLN A 205 17.11 -2.94 5.64
CA GLN A 205 18.56 -3.03 5.44
C GLN A 205 19.34 -3.33 6.73
N ALA A 206 18.97 -2.72 7.84
CA ALA A 206 19.63 -2.95 9.12
C ALA A 206 19.44 -4.41 9.55
N GLN A 207 18.23 -4.96 9.39
CA GLN A 207 17.89 -6.34 9.65
C GLN A 207 18.64 -7.29 8.71
N ALA A 208 18.71 -6.95 7.42
CA ALA A 208 19.47 -7.71 6.43
C ALA A 208 20.95 -7.79 6.78
N ARG A 209 21.61 -6.66 7.08
CA ARG A 209 23.02 -6.62 7.50
C ARG A 209 23.25 -7.43 8.78
N MET A 210 22.35 -7.36 9.74
CA MET A 210 22.38 -8.16 10.96
C MET A 210 22.36 -9.65 10.63
N LEU A 211 21.45 -10.13 9.81
CA LEU A 211 21.31 -11.53 9.44
C LEU A 211 22.53 -12.05 8.64
N VAL A 212 23.05 -11.23 7.71
CA VAL A 212 24.27 -11.56 6.94
C VAL A 212 25.48 -11.76 7.86
N ARG A 213 25.65 -10.93 8.91
CA ARG A 213 26.74 -11.13 9.91
C ARG A 213 26.66 -12.50 10.58
N HIS A 214 25.45 -13.02 10.81
CA HIS A 214 25.20 -14.35 11.40
C HIS A 214 25.19 -15.49 10.37
N GLY A 215 25.56 -15.22 9.12
CA GLY A 215 25.75 -16.21 8.08
C GLY A 215 24.48 -16.65 7.36
N TYR A 216 23.36 -16.02 7.62
CA TYR A 216 22.14 -16.24 6.83
C TYR A 216 22.31 -15.71 5.40
N GLY A 217 21.78 -16.45 4.43
CA GLY A 217 21.47 -15.87 3.13
C GLY A 217 20.34 -14.86 3.30
N VAL A 218 20.40 -13.75 2.58
CA VAL A 218 19.34 -12.73 2.65
C VAL A 218 18.90 -12.37 1.24
N LEU A 219 17.60 -12.41 1.01
CA LEU A 219 16.98 -11.97 -0.22
C LEU A 219 16.12 -10.74 0.05
N LEU A 220 16.51 -9.63 -0.57
CA LEU A 220 15.71 -8.40 -0.61
C LEU A 220 15.18 -8.21 -2.03
N PHE A 221 13.96 -7.76 -2.18
CA PHE A 221 13.40 -7.44 -3.49
C PHE A 221 12.44 -6.27 -3.41
N ASP A 222 12.35 -5.51 -4.47
CA ASP A 222 11.32 -4.46 -4.61
C ASP A 222 10.00 -5.17 -4.92
N GLN A 223 8.95 -4.85 -4.16
CA GLN A 223 7.61 -5.37 -4.45
C GLN A 223 7.14 -4.88 -5.83
N ARG A 224 6.14 -5.56 -6.37
CA ARG A 224 5.51 -5.12 -7.64
C ARG A 224 5.15 -3.63 -7.60
N GLY A 225 5.39 -2.93 -8.71
CA GLY A 225 5.11 -1.51 -8.84
C GLY A 225 6.03 -0.58 -8.04
N ASP A 226 7.10 -1.09 -7.40
CA ASP A 226 8.04 -0.29 -6.64
C ASP A 226 9.48 -0.46 -7.17
N GLY A 227 10.31 0.54 -6.97
CA GLY A 227 11.71 0.55 -7.36
C GLY A 227 11.93 0.19 -8.83
N GLN A 228 12.66 -0.91 -9.08
CA GLN A 228 12.95 -1.43 -10.41
C GLN A 228 12.06 -2.64 -10.79
N SER A 229 11.10 -3.02 -9.93
CA SER A 229 10.18 -4.11 -10.21
C SER A 229 9.05 -3.69 -11.14
N GLU A 230 8.57 -4.60 -11.95
CA GLU A 230 7.40 -4.41 -12.80
C GLU A 230 6.08 -4.49 -12.02
N GLY A 231 4.96 -4.29 -12.71
CA GLY A 231 3.60 -4.37 -12.17
C GLY A 231 3.08 -3.05 -11.63
N ASP A 232 1.84 -3.07 -11.18
CA ASP A 232 1.16 -1.89 -10.64
C ASP A 232 1.46 -1.69 -9.16
N PRO A 233 1.69 -0.45 -8.72
CA PRO A 233 1.90 -0.16 -7.31
C PRO A 233 0.63 -0.41 -6.49
N ASN A 234 0.82 -0.86 -5.26
CA ASN A 234 -0.24 -0.95 -4.27
C ASN A 234 0.32 -0.71 -2.87
N ALA A 235 0.06 0.47 -2.32
CA ALA A 235 0.60 0.90 -1.03
C ALA A 235 0.22 -0.02 0.14
N LEU A 236 -0.90 -0.76 0.02
CA LEU A 236 -1.32 -1.77 1.00
C LEU A 236 -0.76 -3.18 0.69
N GLY A 237 0.06 -3.31 -0.36
CA GLY A 237 0.71 -4.57 -0.71
C GLY A 237 -0.25 -5.71 -1.09
N TRP A 238 -1.41 -5.38 -1.68
CA TRP A 238 -2.32 -6.40 -2.19
C TRP A 238 -1.64 -7.15 -3.35
N ASP A 239 -1.84 -8.46 -3.44
CA ASP A 239 -1.08 -9.38 -4.32
C ASP A 239 0.40 -9.60 -3.94
N GLY A 240 0.95 -8.94 -2.93
CA GLY A 240 2.34 -9.13 -2.47
C GLY A 240 2.67 -10.56 -2.03
N GLU A 241 1.65 -11.39 -1.76
CA GLU A 241 1.84 -12.83 -1.54
C GLU A 241 2.49 -13.51 -2.74
N LYS A 242 2.12 -13.14 -3.98
CA LYS A 242 2.71 -13.69 -5.20
C LYS A 242 4.20 -13.35 -5.31
N ASP A 243 4.58 -12.16 -4.85
CA ASP A 243 5.96 -11.69 -4.84
C ASP A 243 6.81 -12.50 -3.86
N VAL A 244 6.30 -12.71 -2.63
CA VAL A 244 6.95 -13.55 -1.62
C VAL A 244 7.02 -15.01 -2.07
N MET A 245 6.01 -15.52 -2.76
CA MET A 245 6.04 -16.89 -3.33
C MET A 245 7.13 -17.04 -4.40
N ALA A 246 7.35 -16.02 -5.24
CA ALA A 246 8.46 -16.00 -6.20
C ALA A 246 9.83 -16.00 -5.49
N ALA A 247 9.96 -15.23 -4.41
CA ALA A 247 11.15 -15.21 -3.57
C ALA A 247 11.43 -16.58 -2.93
N ILE A 248 10.42 -17.24 -2.39
CA ILE A 248 10.53 -18.61 -1.85
C ILE A 248 10.96 -19.58 -2.96
N ALA A 249 10.33 -19.52 -4.14
CA ALA A 249 10.68 -20.39 -5.26
C ALA A 249 12.13 -20.18 -5.73
N TYR A 250 12.63 -18.96 -5.73
CA TYR A 250 14.05 -18.67 -6.00
C TYR A 250 14.96 -19.30 -4.96
N LEU A 251 14.71 -19.07 -3.67
CA LEU A 251 15.56 -19.60 -2.59
C LEU A 251 15.58 -21.13 -2.54
N LYS A 252 14.48 -21.79 -2.88
CA LYS A 252 14.41 -23.26 -2.96
C LYS A 252 15.32 -23.86 -4.05
N ARG A 253 15.66 -23.11 -5.08
CA ARG A 253 16.57 -23.53 -6.16
C ARG A 253 18.04 -23.28 -5.84
N ARG A 254 18.35 -22.55 -4.77
CA ARG A 254 19.74 -22.23 -4.39
C ARG A 254 20.44 -23.42 -3.74
N ALA A 255 21.65 -23.74 -4.22
CA ALA A 255 22.46 -24.82 -3.65
C ALA A 255 22.96 -24.53 -2.22
N ASP A 256 23.11 -23.24 -1.90
CA ASP A 256 23.55 -22.75 -0.59
C ASP A 256 22.43 -22.65 0.45
N VAL A 257 21.17 -22.96 0.06
CA VAL A 257 19.99 -22.89 0.94
C VAL A 257 19.37 -24.28 1.12
N GLY A 258 19.14 -24.66 2.35
CA GLY A 258 18.34 -25.86 2.65
C GLY A 258 16.86 -25.61 2.37
N PRO A 259 16.14 -26.48 1.64
CA PRO A 259 14.76 -26.21 1.19
C PRO A 259 13.74 -26.07 2.35
N ARG A 260 14.10 -26.47 3.56
CA ARG A 260 13.31 -26.32 4.78
C ARG A 260 13.86 -25.23 5.73
N ARG A 261 14.75 -24.37 5.26
CA ARG A 261 15.46 -23.37 6.07
C ARG A 261 15.26 -21.97 5.51
N ILE A 262 14.01 -21.67 5.08
CA ILE A 262 13.62 -20.37 4.57
C ILE A 262 12.72 -19.71 5.61
N GLY A 263 13.11 -18.50 6.04
CA GLY A 263 12.33 -17.62 6.90
C GLY A 263 12.01 -16.29 6.23
N GLY A 264 11.25 -15.46 6.91
CA GLY A 264 10.95 -14.11 6.49
C GLY A 264 11.01 -13.13 7.66
N ILE A 265 11.50 -11.93 7.42
CA ILE A 265 11.39 -10.78 8.31
C ILE A 265 10.74 -9.65 7.55
N GLY A 266 9.62 -9.17 8.08
CA GLY A 266 8.82 -8.14 7.43
C GLY A 266 8.57 -6.95 8.33
N LEU A 267 8.65 -5.76 7.73
CA LEU A 267 8.36 -4.49 8.38
C LEU A 267 7.01 -3.96 7.88
N SER A 268 6.12 -3.51 8.79
CA SER A 268 4.81 -2.93 8.44
C SER A 268 4.02 -3.87 7.51
N VAL A 269 3.53 -3.37 6.38
CA VAL A 269 2.85 -4.14 5.32
C VAL A 269 3.63 -5.41 4.91
N GLY A 270 4.97 -5.36 4.92
CA GLY A 270 5.79 -6.53 4.64
C GLY A 270 5.64 -7.65 5.67
N GLY A 271 5.46 -7.31 6.94
CA GLY A 271 5.14 -8.27 8.00
C GLY A 271 3.79 -8.94 7.80
N GLU A 272 2.79 -8.15 7.42
CA GLU A 272 1.44 -8.64 7.12
C GLU A 272 1.42 -9.61 5.93
N ILE A 273 2.12 -9.25 4.84
CA ILE A 273 2.21 -10.11 3.65
C ILE A 273 2.93 -11.41 3.96
N LEU A 274 4.01 -11.38 4.77
CA LEU A 274 4.71 -12.59 5.19
C LEU A 274 3.85 -13.50 6.08
N LEU A 275 3.04 -12.94 6.99
CA LEU A 275 2.08 -13.70 7.79
C LEU A 275 1.01 -14.33 6.89
N GLN A 276 0.45 -13.58 5.94
CA GLN A 276 -0.50 -14.09 4.95
C GLN A 276 0.13 -15.23 4.13
N THR A 277 1.31 -15.02 3.57
CA THR A 277 2.03 -16.04 2.78
C THR A 277 2.30 -17.27 3.62
N ALA A 278 2.74 -17.11 4.86
CA ALA A 278 2.98 -18.24 5.76
C ALA A 278 1.70 -19.04 6.04
N ALA A 279 0.53 -18.43 6.07
CA ALA A 279 -0.74 -19.15 6.22
C ALA A 279 -1.06 -20.05 5.02
N HIS A 280 -0.61 -19.69 3.82
CA HIS A 280 -0.94 -20.39 2.57
C HIS A 280 0.17 -21.34 2.08
N THR A 281 1.42 -21.21 2.53
CA THR A 281 2.50 -22.14 2.16
C THR A 281 3.24 -22.69 3.36
N ARG A 282 3.69 -23.94 3.27
CA ARG A 282 4.54 -24.58 4.30
C ARG A 282 6.03 -24.33 4.06
N ASP A 283 6.41 -23.70 2.97
CA ASP A 283 7.81 -23.47 2.60
C ASP A 283 8.45 -22.32 3.39
N LEU A 284 7.66 -21.35 3.84
CA LEU A 284 8.10 -20.31 4.76
C LEU A 284 8.00 -20.83 6.21
N ARG A 285 9.16 -21.13 6.81
CA ARG A 285 9.26 -21.91 8.05
C ARG A 285 9.21 -21.08 9.32
N ALA A 286 9.55 -19.82 9.24
CA ALA A 286 9.59 -18.90 10.37
C ALA A 286 9.31 -17.48 9.88
N VAL A 287 8.53 -16.71 10.61
CA VAL A 287 8.21 -15.31 10.28
C VAL A 287 8.44 -14.43 11.48
N VAL A 288 9.24 -13.38 11.28
CA VAL A 288 9.30 -12.20 12.16
C VAL A 288 8.50 -11.10 11.49
N SER A 289 7.50 -10.58 12.17
CA SER A 289 6.66 -9.47 11.70
C SER A 289 6.78 -8.32 12.69
N GLU A 290 7.28 -7.18 12.22
CA GLU A 290 7.45 -5.98 13.02
C GLU A 290 6.52 -4.87 12.50
N GLY A 291 5.66 -4.36 13.37
CA GLY A 291 4.76 -3.26 13.04
C GLY A 291 3.59 -3.64 12.13
N ALA A 292 3.16 -4.91 12.13
CA ALA A 292 1.98 -5.30 11.36
C ALA A 292 0.72 -4.56 11.86
N GLY A 293 -0.05 -4.07 10.89
CA GLY A 293 -1.33 -3.39 11.13
C GLY A 293 -2.52 -4.18 10.62
N SER A 294 -3.66 -3.50 10.41
CA SER A 294 -4.85 -4.07 9.81
C SER A 294 -4.68 -4.22 8.30
N ARG A 295 -5.17 -5.32 7.74
CA ARG A 295 -5.23 -5.53 6.29
C ARG A 295 -6.63 -5.37 5.70
N SER A 296 -7.63 -5.26 6.55
CA SER A 296 -9.03 -5.27 6.12
C SER A 296 -9.89 -4.31 6.92
N VAL A 297 -10.98 -3.88 6.29
CA VAL A 297 -12.00 -3.05 6.97
C VAL A 297 -12.59 -3.76 8.18
N GLY A 298 -12.73 -5.09 8.13
CA GLY A 298 -13.27 -5.87 9.26
C GLY A 298 -12.39 -5.78 10.50
N GLU A 299 -11.08 -5.94 10.34
CA GLU A 299 -10.13 -5.78 11.45
C GLU A 299 -10.14 -4.37 12.01
N GLU A 300 -10.29 -3.36 11.15
CA GLU A 300 -10.38 -1.97 11.60
C GLU A 300 -11.67 -1.70 12.40
N VAL A 301 -12.79 -2.29 11.97
CA VAL A 301 -14.07 -2.22 12.70
C VAL A 301 -13.98 -2.91 14.04
N GLU A 302 -13.40 -4.11 14.11
CA GLU A 302 -13.18 -4.84 15.36
C GLU A 302 -12.30 -4.06 16.33
N ARG A 303 -11.22 -3.45 15.83
CA ARG A 303 -10.31 -2.62 16.61
C ARG A 303 -11.00 -1.37 17.18
N SER A 304 -11.76 -0.68 16.34
CA SER A 304 -12.36 0.62 16.71
C SER A 304 -13.43 0.48 17.80
N GLY A 305 -14.07 -0.68 17.94
CA GLY A 305 -15.19 -0.88 18.84
C GLY A 305 -16.45 -0.10 18.41
N ALA A 306 -17.57 -0.39 19.06
CA ALA A 306 -18.86 0.19 18.67
C ALA A 306 -18.96 1.72 18.89
N ASP A 307 -18.19 2.27 19.80
CA ASP A 307 -18.22 3.70 20.20
C ASP A 307 -17.38 4.59 19.27
N LYS A 308 -16.42 4.03 18.54
CA LYS A 308 -15.57 4.73 17.56
C LYS A 308 -15.95 4.43 16.11
N TRP A 309 -16.98 3.61 15.93
CA TRP A 309 -17.40 3.10 14.64
C TRP A 309 -17.72 4.21 13.62
N LEU A 310 -18.27 5.35 14.09
CA LEU A 310 -18.55 6.51 13.24
C LEU A 310 -17.25 7.30 13.00
N GLY A 311 -16.60 7.07 11.89
CA GLY A 311 -15.42 7.81 11.41
C GLY A 311 -14.34 6.89 10.86
N ASP A 312 -13.74 6.03 11.66
CA ASP A 312 -12.59 5.21 11.23
C ASP A 312 -13.02 4.09 10.29
N ALA A 313 -14.13 3.40 10.59
CA ALA A 313 -14.64 2.30 9.76
C ALA A 313 -15.16 2.78 8.40
N GLU A 314 -15.86 3.92 8.35
CA GLU A 314 -16.32 4.48 7.08
C GLU A 314 -15.16 4.94 6.22
N ILE A 315 -14.14 5.58 6.80
CA ILE A 315 -12.93 6.00 6.08
C ILE A 315 -12.21 4.76 5.55
N ALA A 316 -12.02 3.72 6.37
CA ALA A 316 -11.40 2.46 5.97
C ALA A 316 -12.21 1.75 4.87
N ALA A 317 -13.53 1.77 4.95
CA ALA A 317 -14.40 1.19 3.92
C ALA A 317 -14.30 1.94 2.58
N VAL A 318 -14.29 3.27 2.61
CA VAL A 318 -14.15 4.09 1.39
C VAL A 318 -12.74 3.93 0.80
N LEU A 319 -11.70 3.91 1.64
CA LEU A 319 -10.33 3.65 1.22
C LEU A 319 -10.21 2.28 0.55
N SER A 320 -10.70 1.22 1.20
CA SER A 320 -10.66 -0.15 0.67
C SER A 320 -11.45 -0.30 -0.64
N ALA A 321 -12.64 0.33 -0.74
CA ALA A 321 -13.40 0.36 -1.97
C ALA A 321 -12.65 1.10 -3.09
N GLY A 322 -12.02 2.23 -2.78
CA GLY A 322 -11.17 2.97 -3.69
C GLY A 322 -9.98 2.13 -4.17
N MET A 323 -9.25 1.51 -3.24
CA MET A 323 -8.13 0.61 -3.55
C MET A 323 -8.58 -0.54 -4.45
N THR A 324 -9.75 -1.15 -4.17
CA THR A 324 -10.32 -2.22 -5.00
C THR A 324 -10.58 -1.76 -6.43
N VAL A 325 -11.19 -0.58 -6.59
CA VAL A 325 -11.53 -0.02 -7.92
C VAL A 325 -10.28 0.38 -8.68
N PHE A 326 -9.37 1.12 -8.04
CA PHE A 326 -8.20 1.68 -8.70
C PHE A 326 -7.08 0.67 -8.95
N SER A 327 -6.98 -0.42 -8.18
CA SER A 327 -5.99 -1.47 -8.41
C SER A 327 -6.56 -2.69 -9.15
N ASN A 328 -7.87 -2.78 -9.36
CA ASN A 328 -8.55 -3.99 -9.86
C ASN A 328 -8.22 -5.25 -9.03
N ARG A 329 -7.99 -5.08 -7.72
CA ARG A 329 -7.65 -6.14 -6.77
C ARG A 329 -8.65 -6.17 -5.62
N LEU A 330 -8.87 -7.35 -5.05
CA LEU A 330 -9.69 -7.51 -3.85
C LEU A 330 -8.83 -7.37 -2.58
N PRO A 331 -9.41 -6.84 -1.48
CA PRO A 331 -8.71 -6.78 -0.21
C PRO A 331 -8.35 -8.19 0.28
N PRO A 332 -7.16 -8.36 0.90
CA PRO A 332 -6.76 -9.64 1.46
C PRO A 332 -7.65 -10.05 2.65
N PRO A 333 -7.64 -11.34 3.02
CA PRO A 333 -8.32 -11.83 4.22
C PRO A 333 -7.78 -11.21 5.51
N HIS A 334 -8.58 -11.27 6.58
CA HIS A 334 -8.18 -10.83 7.91
C HIS A 334 -6.97 -11.63 8.42
N LEU A 335 -6.00 -10.97 9.03
CA LEU A 335 -4.86 -11.64 9.64
C LEU A 335 -5.26 -12.52 10.82
N ASN A 336 -6.28 -12.15 11.59
CA ASN A 336 -6.83 -12.99 12.66
C ASN A 336 -7.30 -14.37 12.16
N ASP A 337 -7.80 -14.46 10.92
CA ASP A 337 -8.21 -15.72 10.29
C ASP A 337 -7.03 -16.51 9.71
N LEU A 338 -5.91 -15.87 9.48
CA LEU A 338 -4.74 -16.42 8.81
C LEU A 338 -3.70 -16.95 9.80
N VAL A 339 -3.38 -16.20 10.86
CA VAL A 339 -2.32 -16.57 11.80
C VAL A 339 -2.51 -17.93 12.48
N PRO A 340 -3.73 -18.43 12.78
CA PRO A 340 -3.90 -19.80 13.30
C PRO A 340 -3.42 -20.89 12.34
N LYS A 341 -3.44 -20.64 11.02
CA LYS A 341 -3.06 -21.61 9.98
C LYS A 341 -1.54 -21.76 9.84
N ILE A 342 -0.76 -20.88 10.47
CA ILE A 342 0.70 -20.88 10.36
C ILE A 342 1.30 -22.05 11.16
N ALA A 343 0.75 -22.42 12.29
CA ALA A 343 1.27 -23.49 13.12
C ALA A 343 1.41 -24.82 12.33
N PRO A 344 2.41 -25.67 12.64
CA PRO A 344 3.39 -25.59 13.73
C PRO A 344 4.66 -24.77 13.39
N ARG A 345 4.57 -23.82 12.46
CA ARG A 345 5.70 -22.94 12.10
C ARG A 345 5.74 -21.75 13.05
N SER A 346 6.96 -21.29 13.33
CA SER A 346 7.18 -20.23 14.33
C SER A 346 6.84 -18.85 13.81
N ILE A 347 6.16 -18.05 14.64
CA ILE A 347 5.95 -16.63 14.40
C ILE A 347 6.50 -15.81 15.57
N PHE A 348 7.05 -14.63 15.24
CA PHE A 348 7.50 -13.66 16.21
C PHE A 348 6.95 -12.28 15.83
N LEU A 349 6.04 -11.78 16.65
CA LEU A 349 5.40 -10.48 16.47
C LEU A 349 6.14 -9.42 17.31
N ILE A 350 6.56 -8.34 16.67
CA ILE A 350 7.21 -7.18 17.31
C ILE A 350 6.33 -5.97 17.04
N TYR A 351 6.04 -5.17 18.06
CA TYR A 351 5.18 -4.00 17.92
C TYR A 351 5.53 -2.90 18.93
N THR A 352 5.07 -1.68 18.65
CA THR A 352 5.22 -0.51 19.50
C THR A 352 3.86 0.12 19.84
N THR A 353 3.85 1.05 20.79
CA THR A 353 2.69 1.91 21.10
C THR A 353 2.80 3.30 20.49
N HIS A 354 3.93 3.62 19.86
CA HIS A 354 4.19 4.90 19.20
C HIS A 354 4.30 4.73 17.68
N GLY A 355 3.78 3.62 17.14
CA GLY A 355 3.69 3.35 15.72
C GLY A 355 2.42 3.90 15.08
N VAL A 356 1.94 3.22 14.06
CA VAL A 356 0.62 3.47 13.49
C VAL A 356 -0.45 2.85 14.39
N ASP A 357 -1.63 3.46 14.43
CA ASP A 357 -2.71 3.07 15.36
C ASP A 357 -3.09 1.58 15.27
N THR A 358 -2.93 0.97 14.08
CA THR A 358 -3.29 -0.44 13.85
C THR A 358 -2.29 -1.46 14.39
N GLU A 359 -1.13 -1.04 14.90
CA GLU A 359 -0.18 -1.95 15.56
C GLU A 359 -0.72 -2.54 16.87
N ASP A 360 -1.72 -1.93 17.47
CA ASP A 360 -2.40 -2.45 18.66
C ASP A 360 -3.17 -3.76 18.41
N LEU A 361 -3.32 -4.19 17.15
CA LEU A 361 -3.84 -5.50 16.77
C LEU A 361 -2.85 -6.67 17.01
N ASN A 362 -1.54 -6.42 17.15
CA ASN A 362 -0.57 -7.50 17.35
C ASN A 362 -0.85 -8.41 18.57
N PRO A 363 -1.31 -7.92 19.73
CA PRO A 363 -1.78 -8.78 20.82
C PRO A 363 -2.97 -9.68 20.44
N GLU A 364 -3.82 -9.26 19.50
CA GLU A 364 -4.95 -10.05 19.02
C GLU A 364 -4.47 -11.15 18.08
N TYR A 365 -3.62 -10.81 17.13
CA TYR A 365 -2.93 -11.79 16.27
C TYR A 365 -2.17 -12.83 17.10
N PHE A 366 -1.49 -12.39 18.16
CA PHE A 366 -0.81 -13.32 19.07
C PHE A 366 -1.78 -14.25 19.78
N ARG A 367 -2.94 -13.75 20.25
CA ARG A 367 -3.96 -14.59 20.89
C ARG A 367 -4.55 -15.62 19.92
N ALA A 368 -4.82 -15.23 18.67
CA ALA A 368 -5.38 -16.06 17.63
C ALA A 368 -4.39 -17.14 17.14
N ALA A 369 -3.11 -16.84 17.07
CA ALA A 369 -2.09 -17.77 16.62
C ALA A 369 -1.91 -18.97 17.55
N HIS A 370 -1.52 -20.13 16.99
CA HIS A 370 -1.13 -21.31 17.74
C HIS A 370 0.38 -21.38 17.93
N GLU A 371 0.85 -22.22 18.89
CA GLU A 371 2.28 -22.43 19.15
C GLU A 371 3.01 -23.07 17.94
N PRO A 372 4.30 -22.78 17.74
CA PRO A 372 5.15 -21.87 18.54
C PRO A 372 5.01 -20.39 18.12
N LYS A 373 4.80 -19.53 19.08
CA LYS A 373 4.61 -18.10 18.87
C LYS A 373 5.32 -17.26 19.92
N THR A 374 5.77 -16.08 19.54
CA THR A 374 6.43 -15.10 20.42
C THR A 374 5.88 -13.71 20.13
N ILE A 375 5.76 -12.87 21.14
CA ILE A 375 5.40 -11.46 21.00
C ILE A 375 6.36 -10.61 21.84
N TRP A 376 6.73 -9.45 21.29
CA TRP A 376 7.58 -8.48 21.97
C TRP A 376 7.12 -7.06 21.71
N LYS A 377 6.78 -6.37 22.80
CA LYS A 377 6.44 -4.95 22.77
C LYS A 377 7.68 -4.11 23.06
N ILE A 378 7.95 -3.10 22.23
CA ILE A 378 9.04 -2.13 22.39
C ILE A 378 8.38 -0.73 22.52
N PRO A 379 8.00 -0.31 23.73
CA PRO A 379 7.19 0.90 23.90
C PRO A 379 7.84 2.19 23.41
N GLU A 380 9.17 2.28 23.47
CA GLU A 380 9.94 3.46 23.08
C GLU A 380 10.29 3.51 21.58
N ALA A 381 10.05 2.44 20.83
CA ALA A 381 10.32 2.42 19.40
C ALA A 381 9.30 3.27 18.62
N SER A 382 9.73 3.84 17.51
CA SER A 382 8.85 4.32 16.43
C SER A 382 8.29 3.15 15.64
N HIS A 383 7.39 3.41 14.70
CA HIS A 383 6.92 2.40 13.75
C HIS A 383 8.10 1.69 13.07
N THR A 384 8.18 0.36 13.20
CA THR A 384 9.29 -0.48 12.68
C THR A 384 10.70 -0.11 13.16
N GLY A 385 10.81 0.66 14.25
CA GLY A 385 12.07 1.18 14.80
C GLY A 385 12.67 0.32 15.91
N GLY A 386 12.30 -0.95 16.01
CA GLY A 386 12.74 -1.81 17.12
C GLY A 386 14.25 -2.07 17.12
N ILE A 387 14.86 -2.20 15.94
CA ILE A 387 16.32 -2.41 15.81
C ILE A 387 17.10 -1.17 16.24
N GLU A 388 16.60 0.05 15.97
CA GLU A 388 17.20 1.31 16.41
C GLU A 388 17.04 1.52 17.91
N ALA A 389 15.86 1.22 18.45
CA ALA A 389 15.53 1.42 19.86
C ALA A 389 16.31 0.46 20.76
N ARG A 390 16.45 -0.82 20.37
CA ARG A 390 17.10 -1.85 21.18
C ARG A 390 18.05 -2.75 20.36
N PRO A 391 19.10 -2.23 19.75
CA PRO A 391 19.87 -2.94 18.72
C PRO A 391 20.45 -4.29 19.21
N ARG A 392 21.04 -4.35 20.40
CA ARG A 392 21.61 -5.58 20.95
C ARG A 392 20.55 -6.62 21.32
N GLU A 393 19.46 -6.19 21.89
CA GLU A 393 18.35 -7.08 22.29
C GLU A 393 17.61 -7.58 21.06
N TYR A 394 17.36 -6.70 20.09
CA TYR A 394 16.73 -7.02 18.82
C TYR A 394 17.54 -8.11 18.07
N GLU A 395 18.86 -7.90 17.90
CA GLU A 395 19.75 -8.86 17.28
C GLU A 395 19.69 -10.21 18.00
N ARG A 396 19.84 -10.22 19.32
CA ARG A 396 19.80 -11.46 20.12
C ARG A 396 18.47 -12.21 19.95
N ARG A 397 17.33 -11.51 20.02
CA ARG A 397 16.00 -12.13 19.93
C ARG A 397 15.70 -12.63 18.53
N VAL A 398 15.89 -11.80 17.50
CA VAL A 398 15.58 -12.15 16.11
C VAL A 398 16.49 -13.24 15.59
N VAL A 399 17.80 -13.15 15.84
CA VAL A 399 18.76 -14.19 15.44
C VAL A 399 18.49 -15.48 16.21
N GLY A 400 18.25 -15.42 17.52
CA GLY A 400 17.91 -16.59 18.34
C GLY A 400 16.64 -17.28 17.86
N PHE A 401 15.62 -16.52 17.46
CA PHE A 401 14.40 -17.06 16.86
C PHE A 401 14.68 -17.83 15.56
N PHE A 402 15.43 -17.24 14.62
CA PHE A 402 15.78 -17.92 13.37
C PHE A 402 16.74 -19.09 13.58
N ASP A 403 17.71 -18.99 14.51
CA ASP A 403 18.59 -20.09 14.86
C ASP A 403 17.80 -21.30 15.36
N HIS A 404 16.82 -21.07 16.22
CA HIS A 404 15.95 -22.14 16.69
C HIS A 404 15.07 -22.71 15.57
N ALA A 405 14.35 -21.86 14.85
CA ALA A 405 13.34 -22.28 13.90
C ALA A 405 13.90 -22.87 12.59
N LEU A 406 15.06 -22.38 12.11
CA LEU A 406 15.64 -22.76 10.82
C LEU A 406 16.85 -23.68 10.94
N LEU A 407 17.61 -23.58 12.03
CA LEU A 407 18.86 -24.34 12.23
C LEU A 407 18.75 -25.41 13.31
N GLY A 408 17.62 -25.44 14.07
CA GLY A 408 17.41 -26.40 15.17
C GLY A 408 18.36 -26.17 16.35
N ARG A 409 18.95 -24.96 16.48
CA ARG A 409 19.81 -24.61 17.61
C ARG A 409 18.96 -24.30 18.85
N PRO A 410 19.40 -24.69 20.04
CA PRO A 410 18.67 -24.30 21.25
C PRO A 410 18.66 -22.76 21.38
N THR A 411 17.54 -22.22 21.80
CA THR A 411 17.46 -20.81 22.21
C THR A 411 18.48 -20.61 23.33
N ARG A 412 19.42 -19.68 23.15
CA ARG A 412 20.23 -19.21 24.26
C ARG A 412 19.30 -18.54 25.27
N THR A 413 18.75 -19.34 26.18
CA THR A 413 18.16 -18.82 27.41
C THR A 413 19.26 -18.05 28.11
N ASP A 414 18.98 -16.83 28.51
CA ASP A 414 19.86 -15.96 29.26
C ASP A 414 20.51 -16.76 30.39
N ALA A 415 21.78 -17.12 30.21
CA ALA A 415 22.65 -17.35 31.35
C ALA A 415 22.86 -15.96 31.95
N ALA A 416 22.26 -15.76 33.12
CA ALA A 416 22.20 -14.56 33.94
C ALA A 416 23.55 -13.81 34.05
#